data_46044a8c5bbb95388e74bd6f98077804
#
_entry.id   46044a8c5bbb95388e74bd6f98077804
#
_cell.length_a   1.000
_cell.length_b   1.000
_cell.length_c   1.000
_cell.angle_alpha   90.00
_cell.angle_beta   90.00
_cell.angle_gamma   90.00
#
_symmetry.space_group_name_H-M   'P 1'
#
loop_
_entity.id
_entity.type
_entity.pdbx_description
1 polymer ?
#
loop_
_entity_poly.entity_id
_entity_poly.type
_entity_poly.pdbx_seq_one_letter_code
_entity_poly.pdbx_strand_id
1 'polypeptide(L)'
;RTQLVKIKTPGRICLFGEHQDYLGLPVIAMAISKFSSLSGVAINDAKVVIRKPDINDSEEFNLNDIKYDSKQDIFKSGFNVCKRFGFKFSKGFDVTVKSDIPIKAGTSSSSSLLVSWIHFLTRNADNAKNISKQVIGQLAYEAEVIELDSPGGMMDQFSTSIGGLIYLESHPKLQIDKIDRDLGKFVLGDSRQQKDTIGICLLYTSDAADDLRC
;
A
#
# COMPACT_ATOMS: atom_id res chain seq x y z
N ARG A 1 -9.38 28.14 5.80
CA ARG A 1 -9.30 27.17 6.91
C ARG A 1 -8.64 25.91 6.39
N THR A 2 -7.53 25.49 6.97
CA THR A 2 -6.85 24.24 6.62
C THR A 2 -7.74 23.09 7.07
N GLN A 3 -8.23 22.29 6.14
CA GLN A 3 -9.15 21.19 6.45
C GLN A 3 -8.34 19.94 6.89
N LEU A 4 -8.63 19.42 8.07
CA LEU A 4 -8.09 18.15 8.52
C LEU A 4 -8.73 17.00 7.72
N VAL A 5 -7.90 16.23 7.03
CA VAL A 5 -8.33 15.03 6.31
C VAL A 5 -7.90 13.79 7.09
N LYS A 6 -8.84 12.86 7.27
CA LYS A 6 -8.60 11.57 7.93
C LYS A 6 -8.91 10.43 6.97
N ILE A 7 -7.96 9.51 6.81
CA ILE A 7 -8.08 8.31 6.00
C ILE A 7 -7.84 7.09 6.89
N LYS A 8 -8.61 6.03 6.66
CA LYS A 8 -8.47 4.77 7.37
C LYS A 8 -8.51 3.64 6.33
N THR A 9 -7.48 2.80 6.33
CA THR A 9 -7.31 1.71 5.36
C THR A 9 -7.08 0.40 6.11
N PRO A 10 -7.79 -0.68 5.77
CA PRO A 10 -7.62 -1.97 6.43
C PRO A 10 -6.30 -2.65 6.04
N GLY A 11 -5.80 -3.54 6.90
CA GLY A 11 -4.90 -4.60 6.49
C GLY A 11 -5.63 -5.71 5.74
N ARG A 12 -4.89 -6.72 5.33
CA ARG A 12 -5.45 -7.89 4.63
C ARG A 12 -4.84 -9.20 5.12
N ILE A 13 -5.59 -10.30 4.91
CA ILE A 13 -5.05 -11.66 4.92
C ILE A 13 -5.27 -12.29 3.55
N CYS A 14 -4.36 -13.15 3.13
CA CYS A 14 -4.54 -14.00 1.96
C CYS A 14 -5.22 -15.30 2.39
N LEU A 15 -6.33 -15.66 1.76
CA LEU A 15 -7.02 -16.91 2.03
C LEU A 15 -6.53 -18.02 1.11
N PHE A 16 -6.28 -17.69 -0.16
CA PHE A 16 -5.79 -18.62 -1.17
C PHE A 16 -4.82 -17.92 -2.11
N GLY A 17 -3.71 -18.58 -2.44
CA GLY A 17 -2.76 -18.10 -3.43
C GLY A 17 -1.66 -17.19 -2.85
N GLU A 18 -1.31 -17.31 -1.58
CA GLU A 18 -0.18 -16.58 -0.99
C GLU A 18 1.09 -16.85 -1.81
N HIS A 19 1.83 -15.79 -2.15
CA HIS A 19 3.01 -15.83 -3.01
C HIS A 19 2.76 -16.28 -4.46
N GLN A 20 1.56 -16.09 -5.00
CA GLN A 20 1.22 -16.44 -6.38
C GLN A 20 0.90 -15.22 -7.27
N ASP A 21 0.50 -14.12 -6.69
CA ASP A 21 0.09 -12.91 -7.42
C ASP A 21 1.20 -12.30 -8.28
N TYR A 22 2.45 -12.33 -7.82
CA TYR A 22 3.61 -11.87 -8.61
C TYR A 22 4.02 -12.87 -9.71
N LEU A 23 3.47 -14.08 -9.69
CA LEU A 23 3.57 -15.06 -10.79
C LEU A 23 2.42 -14.94 -11.79
N GLY A 24 1.53 -13.97 -11.62
CA GLY A 24 0.36 -13.78 -12.47
C GLY A 24 -0.79 -14.74 -12.19
N LEU A 25 -0.70 -15.54 -11.13
CA LEU A 25 -1.74 -16.49 -10.74
C LEU A 25 -2.80 -15.83 -9.84
N PRO A 26 -4.05 -16.36 -9.86
CA PRO A 26 -5.13 -15.77 -9.11
C PRO A 26 -4.98 -15.97 -7.59
N VAL A 27 -5.49 -14.98 -6.84
CA VAL A 27 -5.52 -15.02 -5.38
C VAL A 27 -6.89 -14.63 -4.83
N ILE A 28 -7.21 -15.09 -3.63
CA ILE A 28 -8.36 -14.65 -2.85
C ILE A 28 -7.84 -14.02 -1.56
N ALA A 29 -8.12 -12.73 -1.39
CA ALA A 29 -7.69 -11.96 -0.25
C ALA A 29 -8.87 -11.27 0.44
N MET A 30 -8.75 -11.06 1.74
CA MET A 30 -9.79 -10.45 2.56
C MET A 30 -9.21 -9.33 3.41
N ALA A 31 -9.88 -8.17 3.39
CA ALA A 31 -9.60 -7.09 4.33
C ALA A 31 -9.96 -7.51 5.76
N ILE A 32 -9.16 -7.08 6.73
CA ILE A 32 -9.36 -7.37 8.15
C ILE A 32 -9.76 -6.13 8.93
N SER A 33 -10.26 -6.31 10.16
CA SER A 33 -10.66 -5.22 11.06
C SER A 33 -9.49 -4.62 11.85
N LYS A 34 -8.30 -4.61 11.25
CA LYS A 34 -7.10 -3.89 11.69
C LYS A 34 -6.76 -2.83 10.64
N PHE A 35 -6.35 -1.64 11.06
CA PHE A 35 -6.28 -0.50 10.16
C PHE A 35 -5.01 0.32 10.32
N SER A 36 -4.56 0.87 9.21
CA SER A 36 -3.71 2.07 9.20
C SER A 36 -4.59 3.31 9.16
N SER A 37 -4.23 4.31 9.94
CA SER A 37 -4.94 5.59 10.02
C SER A 37 -3.96 6.71 9.72
N LEU A 38 -4.32 7.58 8.80
CA LEU A 38 -3.58 8.79 8.44
C LEU A 38 -4.46 9.99 8.68
N SER A 39 -3.95 10.98 9.40
CA SER A 39 -4.61 12.26 9.59
C SER A 39 -3.63 13.39 9.29
N GLY A 40 -4.05 14.38 8.52
CA GLY A 40 -3.14 15.46 8.15
C GLY A 40 -3.82 16.67 7.55
N VAL A 41 -3.00 17.67 7.35
CA VAL A 41 -3.38 18.97 6.81
C VAL A 41 -2.36 19.43 5.76
N ALA A 42 -2.83 20.23 4.80
CA ALA A 42 -1.92 20.96 3.91
C ALA A 42 -1.30 22.15 4.67
N ILE A 43 -0.03 22.43 4.43
CA ILE A 43 0.73 23.54 5.01
C ILE A 43 1.27 24.45 3.91
N ASN A 44 1.44 25.75 4.21
CA ASN A 44 1.99 26.72 3.26
C ASN A 44 3.54 26.65 3.23
N ASP A 45 4.06 25.48 2.92
CA ASP A 45 5.47 25.17 2.79
C ASP A 45 5.61 24.08 1.72
N ALA A 46 6.79 23.91 1.14
CA ALA A 46 7.12 22.83 0.22
C ALA A 46 7.58 21.55 0.94
N LYS A 47 7.36 21.46 2.24
CA LYS A 47 7.82 20.37 3.10
C LYS A 47 6.70 19.38 3.39
N VAL A 48 7.01 18.09 3.35
CA VAL A 48 6.17 17.02 3.90
C VAL A 48 6.79 16.55 5.19
N VAL A 49 6.00 16.50 6.26
CA VAL A 49 6.37 15.94 7.57
C VAL A 49 5.42 14.80 7.89
N ILE A 50 5.97 13.63 8.15
CA ILE A 50 5.23 12.42 8.48
C ILE A 50 5.64 11.93 9.86
N ARG A 51 4.71 11.99 10.80
CA ARG A 51 4.90 11.57 12.19
C ARG A 51 4.37 10.16 12.39
N LYS A 52 5.17 9.28 12.98
CA LYS A 52 4.86 7.88 13.25
C LYS A 52 4.98 7.61 14.78
N PRO A 53 4.04 8.13 15.59
CA PRO A 53 4.17 8.07 17.05
C PRO A 53 4.20 6.64 17.62
N ASP A 54 3.58 5.67 16.94
CA ASP A 54 3.53 4.28 17.40
C ASP A 54 4.91 3.61 17.45
N ILE A 55 5.87 4.12 16.65
CA ILE A 55 7.27 3.63 16.58
C ILE A 55 8.27 4.71 16.97
N ASN A 56 7.78 5.84 17.51
CA ASN A 56 8.59 7.00 17.90
C ASN A 56 9.53 7.48 16.78
N ASP A 57 9.02 7.56 15.55
CA ASP A 57 9.75 7.92 14.33
C ASP A 57 9.05 9.06 13.59
N SER A 58 9.82 9.78 12.79
CA SER A 58 9.31 10.78 11.86
C SER A 58 10.22 10.89 10.65
N GLU A 59 9.64 11.19 9.50
CA GLU A 59 10.40 11.48 8.28
C GLU A 59 9.92 12.77 7.65
N GLU A 60 10.80 13.40 6.90
CA GLU A 60 10.48 14.62 6.18
C GLU A 60 11.20 14.66 4.84
N PHE A 61 10.57 15.30 3.86
CA PHE A 61 11.17 15.55 2.56
C PHE A 61 10.59 16.82 1.92
N ASN A 62 11.31 17.36 0.93
CA ASN A 62 10.88 18.53 0.17
C ASN A 62 10.21 18.08 -1.13
N LEU A 63 9.06 18.68 -1.48
CA LEU A 63 8.30 18.37 -2.69
C LEU A 63 9.08 18.64 -4.00
N ASN A 64 10.06 19.55 -3.94
CA ASN A 64 10.83 19.98 -5.11
C ASN A 64 12.14 19.22 -5.29
N ASP A 65 12.59 18.45 -4.29
CA ASP A 65 13.81 17.65 -4.34
C ASP A 65 13.61 16.33 -3.63
N ILE A 66 12.93 15.38 -4.31
CA ILE A 66 12.63 14.07 -3.77
C ILE A 66 13.70 13.09 -4.25
N LYS A 67 14.47 12.58 -3.29
CA LYS A 67 15.46 11.52 -3.50
C LYS A 67 15.09 10.30 -2.68
N TYR A 68 15.25 9.12 -3.25
CA TYR A 68 15.04 7.87 -2.55
C TYR A 68 16.32 7.49 -1.80
N ASP A 69 16.18 7.22 -0.51
CA ASP A 69 17.25 6.74 0.35
C ASP A 69 17.20 5.21 0.52
N SER A 70 16.02 4.64 0.27
CA SER A 70 15.78 3.19 0.39
C SER A 70 14.61 2.71 -0.48
N LYS A 71 14.52 1.37 -0.66
CA LYS A 71 13.34 0.73 -1.26
C LYS A 71 12.10 0.76 -0.34
N GLN A 72 12.18 1.40 0.82
CA GLN A 72 11.09 1.56 1.77
C GLN A 72 10.51 2.98 1.79
N ASP A 73 10.96 3.86 0.89
CA ASP A 73 10.54 5.27 0.79
C ASP A 73 9.15 5.41 0.16
N ILE A 74 8.16 4.70 0.71
CA ILE A 74 6.79 4.60 0.19
C ILE A 74 6.06 5.95 0.13
N PHE A 75 6.37 6.88 1.04
CA PHE A 75 5.75 8.21 1.02
C PHE A 75 6.29 9.06 -0.13
N LYS A 76 7.59 9.01 -0.37
CA LYS A 76 8.24 9.71 -1.49
C LYS A 76 7.79 9.13 -2.84
N SER A 77 7.77 7.80 -2.97
CA SER A 77 7.32 7.14 -4.19
C SER A 77 5.84 7.38 -4.47
N GLY A 78 4.98 7.26 -3.45
CA GLY A 78 3.55 7.55 -3.57
C GLY A 78 3.28 8.98 -4.04
N PHE A 79 4.05 9.96 -3.55
CA PHE A 79 3.95 11.35 -3.99
C PHE A 79 4.36 11.50 -5.47
N ASN A 80 5.50 10.93 -5.87
CA ASN A 80 5.97 10.98 -7.25
C ASN A 80 5.02 10.32 -8.24
N VAL A 81 4.47 9.16 -7.89
CA VAL A 81 3.47 8.46 -8.71
C VAL A 81 2.21 9.31 -8.86
N CYS A 82 1.70 9.92 -7.79
CA CYS A 82 0.57 10.84 -7.88
C CYS A 82 0.86 12.04 -8.81
N LYS A 83 2.06 12.61 -8.75
CA LYS A 83 2.47 13.69 -9.69
C LYS A 83 2.46 13.22 -11.15
N ARG A 84 3.03 12.05 -11.43
CA ARG A 84 3.03 11.48 -12.80
C ARG A 84 1.64 11.16 -13.30
N PHE A 85 0.73 10.78 -12.41
CA PHE A 85 -0.68 10.55 -12.74
C PHE A 85 -1.45 11.86 -13.02
N GLY A 86 -0.83 13.00 -12.78
CA GLY A 86 -1.36 14.34 -13.11
C GLY A 86 -1.94 15.12 -11.94
N PHE A 87 -1.74 14.68 -10.70
CA PHE A 87 -2.04 15.51 -9.54
C PHE A 87 -1.01 16.61 -9.36
N LYS A 88 -1.47 17.78 -8.95
CA LYS A 88 -0.64 18.98 -8.73
C LYS A 88 -0.62 19.34 -7.25
N PHE A 89 0.54 19.76 -6.75
CA PHE A 89 0.73 20.08 -5.35
C PHE A 89 1.55 21.37 -5.24
N SER A 90 0.91 22.45 -4.80
CA SER A 90 1.55 23.73 -4.49
C SER A 90 1.88 23.89 -3.00
N LYS A 91 1.41 22.94 -2.16
CA LYS A 91 1.55 22.95 -0.70
C LYS A 91 2.12 21.64 -0.22
N GLY A 92 2.88 21.72 0.87
CA GLY A 92 3.32 20.54 1.60
C GLY A 92 2.25 20.03 2.60
N PHE A 93 2.64 19.07 3.41
CA PHE A 93 1.73 18.39 4.31
C PHE A 93 2.37 18.12 5.67
N ASP A 94 1.59 18.26 6.73
CA ASP A 94 1.91 17.72 8.06
C ASP A 94 0.90 16.61 8.37
N VAL A 95 1.39 15.38 8.45
CA VAL A 95 0.57 14.19 8.63
C VAL A 95 1.05 13.35 9.80
N THR A 96 0.10 12.72 10.48
CA THR A 96 0.35 11.72 11.51
C THR A 96 -0.24 10.40 11.05
N VAL A 97 0.56 9.34 11.11
CA VAL A 97 0.14 7.98 10.80
C VAL A 97 0.18 7.11 12.06
N LYS A 98 -0.81 6.23 12.20
CA LYS A 98 -0.91 5.23 13.26
C LYS A 98 -1.42 3.93 12.64
N SER A 99 -1.04 2.79 13.22
CA SER A 99 -1.48 1.49 12.73
C SER A 99 -1.69 0.51 13.87
N ASP A 100 -2.81 -0.20 13.84
CA ASP A 100 -3.05 -1.38 14.67
C ASP A 100 -2.83 -2.70 13.90
N ILE A 101 -2.33 -2.60 12.67
CA ILE A 101 -1.92 -3.74 11.85
C ILE A 101 -0.53 -4.19 12.33
N PRO A 102 -0.33 -5.47 12.67
CA PRO A 102 0.97 -5.99 13.07
C PRO A 102 2.04 -5.77 12.00
N ILE A 103 3.18 -5.21 12.40
CA ILE A 103 4.31 -4.93 11.49
C ILE A 103 5.03 -6.24 11.17
N LYS A 104 5.38 -6.45 9.90
CA LYS A 104 6.10 -7.65 9.39
C LYS A 104 5.40 -8.98 9.72
N ALA A 105 4.09 -8.97 9.86
CA ALA A 105 3.27 -10.14 10.17
C ALA A 105 2.52 -10.69 8.94
N GLY A 106 2.85 -10.25 7.74
CA GLY A 106 2.18 -10.71 6.51
C GLY A 106 0.75 -10.20 6.34
N THR A 107 0.40 -9.08 6.98
CA THR A 107 -0.94 -8.48 6.97
C THR A 107 -1.01 -7.14 6.25
N SER A 108 -0.03 -6.84 5.39
CA SER A 108 0.06 -5.67 4.50
C SER A 108 0.01 -4.32 5.22
N SER A 109 0.80 -4.17 6.30
CA SER A 109 0.89 -2.89 7.02
C SER A 109 1.44 -1.77 6.13
N SER A 110 2.50 -2.02 5.36
CA SER A 110 3.12 -1.06 4.43
C SER A 110 2.14 -0.62 3.35
N SER A 111 1.55 -1.57 2.63
CA SER A 111 0.62 -1.28 1.53
C SER A 111 -0.64 -0.55 2.02
N SER A 112 -1.17 -0.92 3.19
CA SER A 112 -2.29 -0.22 3.82
C SER A 112 -1.95 1.25 4.11
N LEU A 113 -0.73 1.52 4.59
CA LEU A 113 -0.27 2.86 4.88
C LEU A 113 -0.07 3.67 3.59
N LEU A 114 0.54 3.06 2.57
CA LEU A 114 0.73 3.70 1.26
C LEU A 114 -0.61 4.00 0.57
N VAL A 115 -1.59 3.10 0.63
CA VAL A 115 -2.96 3.33 0.13
C VAL A 115 -3.60 4.51 0.87
N SER A 116 -3.44 4.59 2.21
CA SER A 116 -3.91 5.76 2.98
C SER A 116 -3.26 7.06 2.51
N TRP A 117 -1.96 7.03 2.26
CA TRP A 117 -1.19 8.19 1.80
C TRP A 117 -1.63 8.65 0.40
N ILE A 118 -1.73 7.76 -0.55
CA ILE A 118 -2.19 8.09 -1.91
C ILE A 118 -3.62 8.64 -1.87
N HIS A 119 -4.51 8.04 -1.09
CA HIS A 119 -5.86 8.56 -0.94
C HIS A 119 -5.88 9.96 -0.31
N PHE A 120 -5.02 10.22 0.68
CA PHE A 120 -4.84 11.56 1.25
C PHE A 120 -4.35 12.55 0.21
N LEU A 121 -3.31 12.21 -0.56
CA LEU A 121 -2.76 13.06 -1.61
C LEU A 121 -3.80 13.42 -2.66
N THR A 122 -4.56 12.46 -3.15
CA THR A 122 -5.58 12.70 -4.19
C THR A 122 -6.69 13.64 -3.74
N ARG A 123 -6.95 13.71 -2.43
CA ARG A 123 -7.95 14.61 -1.84
C ARG A 123 -7.40 15.98 -1.49
N ASN A 124 -6.10 16.14 -1.36
CA ASN A 124 -5.43 17.39 -0.98
C ASN A 124 -4.61 18.01 -2.12
N ALA A 125 -4.65 17.43 -3.31
CA ALA A 125 -4.05 18.03 -4.50
C ALA A 125 -4.76 19.32 -4.89
N ASP A 126 -4.05 20.26 -5.53
CA ASP A 126 -4.63 21.51 -6.04
C ASP A 126 -5.76 21.26 -7.04
N ASN A 127 -5.66 20.17 -7.79
CA ASN A 127 -6.67 19.66 -8.72
C ASN A 127 -7.34 18.39 -8.20
N ALA A 128 -7.66 18.35 -6.92
CA ALA A 128 -8.27 17.19 -6.26
C ALA A 128 -9.49 16.67 -7.03
N LYS A 129 -9.55 15.37 -7.20
CA LYS A 129 -10.67 14.68 -7.84
C LYS A 129 -10.94 13.34 -7.17
N ASN A 130 -12.19 12.93 -7.21
CA ASN A 130 -12.55 11.59 -6.76
C ASN A 130 -12.04 10.57 -7.78
N ILE A 131 -11.25 9.62 -7.31
CA ILE A 131 -10.81 8.46 -8.07
C ILE A 131 -11.32 7.18 -7.39
N SER A 132 -11.49 6.13 -8.19
CA SER A 132 -11.98 4.86 -7.66
C SER A 132 -10.95 4.19 -6.74
N LYS A 133 -11.43 3.33 -5.85
CA LYS A 133 -10.56 2.51 -5.00
C LYS A 133 -9.61 1.64 -5.82
N GLN A 134 -10.04 1.18 -6.98
CA GLN A 134 -9.21 0.40 -7.89
C GLN A 134 -8.04 1.25 -8.44
N VAL A 135 -8.29 2.51 -8.82
CA VAL A 135 -7.23 3.43 -9.25
C VAL A 135 -6.27 3.74 -8.11
N ILE A 136 -6.76 3.92 -6.87
CA ILE A 136 -5.89 4.09 -5.69
C ILE A 136 -4.99 2.86 -5.51
N GLY A 137 -5.54 1.65 -5.62
CA GLY A 137 -4.79 0.40 -5.55
C GLY A 137 -3.72 0.30 -6.63
N GLN A 138 -4.05 0.69 -7.87
CA GLN A 138 -3.10 0.74 -8.98
C GLN A 138 -1.94 1.70 -8.71
N LEU A 139 -2.23 2.92 -8.25
CA LEU A 139 -1.20 3.90 -7.90
C LEU A 139 -0.31 3.41 -6.75
N ALA A 140 -0.89 2.70 -5.77
CA ALA A 140 -0.15 2.11 -4.68
C ALA A 140 0.78 0.99 -5.16
N TYR A 141 0.31 0.13 -6.07
CA TYR A 141 1.14 -0.89 -6.71
C TYR A 141 2.31 -0.27 -7.49
N GLU A 142 2.03 0.75 -8.29
CA GLU A 142 3.08 1.46 -9.04
C GLU A 142 4.12 2.09 -8.09
N ALA A 143 3.69 2.64 -6.96
CA ALA A 143 4.59 3.28 -6.01
C ALA A 143 5.42 2.28 -5.20
N GLU A 144 4.83 1.17 -4.75
CA GLU A 144 5.50 0.21 -3.86
C GLU A 144 6.34 -0.82 -4.64
N VAL A 145 5.83 -1.29 -5.78
CA VAL A 145 6.46 -2.38 -6.53
C VAL A 145 7.27 -1.85 -7.70
N ILE A 146 6.68 -1.03 -8.57
CA ILE A 146 7.34 -0.59 -9.81
C ILE A 146 8.37 0.51 -9.54
N GLU A 147 7.97 1.59 -8.84
CA GLU A 147 8.85 2.75 -8.61
C GLU A 147 10.04 2.43 -7.71
N LEU A 148 9.84 1.61 -6.69
CA LEU A 148 10.89 1.22 -5.75
C LEU A 148 11.63 -0.06 -6.17
N ASP A 149 11.31 -0.63 -7.33
CA ASP A 149 11.89 -1.89 -7.83
C ASP A 149 11.89 -2.96 -6.72
N SER A 150 10.73 -3.17 -6.10
CA SER A 150 10.56 -4.13 -5.01
C SER A 150 9.87 -5.40 -5.54
N PRO A 151 10.31 -6.58 -5.12
CA PRO A 151 9.62 -7.81 -5.48
C PRO A 151 8.24 -7.85 -4.83
N GLY A 152 7.21 -8.19 -5.61
CA GLY A 152 5.84 -8.30 -5.12
C GLY A 152 4.82 -8.28 -6.25
N GLY A 153 3.60 -8.68 -5.91
CA GLY A 153 2.44 -8.63 -6.79
C GLY A 153 1.48 -7.49 -6.45
N MET A 154 0.26 -7.63 -6.88
CA MET A 154 -0.78 -6.60 -6.76
C MET A 154 -1.74 -6.83 -5.59
N MET A 155 -1.72 -8.01 -4.97
CA MET A 155 -2.72 -8.42 -3.98
C MET A 155 -2.86 -7.42 -2.82
N ASP A 156 -1.75 -6.96 -2.28
CA ASP A 156 -1.72 -6.13 -1.08
C ASP A 156 -2.38 -4.78 -1.30
N GLN A 157 -2.01 -4.10 -2.36
CA GLN A 157 -2.49 -2.75 -2.65
C GLN A 157 -3.96 -2.75 -3.06
N PHE A 158 -4.39 -3.75 -3.86
CA PHE A 158 -5.79 -3.83 -4.28
C PHE A 158 -6.72 -4.30 -3.15
N SER A 159 -6.33 -5.30 -2.37
CA SER A 159 -7.15 -5.78 -1.26
C SER A 159 -7.34 -4.75 -0.16
N THR A 160 -6.28 -4.02 0.20
CA THR A 160 -6.37 -2.95 1.21
C THR A 160 -7.12 -1.72 0.71
N SER A 161 -7.02 -1.39 -0.58
CA SER A 161 -7.72 -0.27 -1.19
C SER A 161 -9.21 -0.54 -1.38
N ILE A 162 -9.57 -1.70 -1.94
CA ILE A 162 -10.96 -2.06 -2.27
C ILE A 162 -11.72 -2.46 -1.01
N GLY A 163 -11.08 -3.26 -0.15
CA GLY A 163 -11.69 -3.82 1.06
C GLY A 163 -12.64 -4.98 0.77
N GLY A 164 -13.11 -5.63 1.84
CA GLY A 164 -13.97 -6.79 1.74
C GLY A 164 -13.20 -8.06 1.29
N LEU A 165 -13.91 -9.00 0.72
CA LEU A 165 -13.36 -10.22 0.14
C LEU A 165 -13.26 -10.05 -1.38
N ILE A 166 -12.08 -10.28 -1.95
CA ILE A 166 -11.84 -10.13 -3.38
C ILE A 166 -11.16 -11.36 -3.98
N TYR A 167 -11.54 -11.68 -5.22
CA TYR A 167 -10.75 -12.46 -6.17
C TYR A 167 -9.94 -11.47 -7.00
N LEU A 168 -8.66 -11.75 -7.20
CA LEU A 168 -7.77 -10.95 -8.03
C LEU A 168 -6.92 -11.86 -8.90
N GLU A 169 -6.88 -11.55 -10.18
CA GLU A 169 -6.02 -12.16 -11.19
C GLU A 169 -5.34 -11.04 -11.98
N SER A 170 -4.03 -11.06 -12.06
CA SER A 170 -3.25 -9.99 -12.71
C SER A 170 -2.93 -10.27 -14.17
N HIS A 171 -2.95 -11.54 -14.60
CA HIS A 171 -2.58 -11.95 -15.95
C HIS A 171 -3.67 -12.85 -16.59
N PRO A 172 -3.96 -12.77 -17.91
CA PRO A 172 -3.37 -11.87 -18.91
C PRO A 172 -3.86 -10.42 -18.80
N LYS A 173 -4.91 -10.19 -18.02
CA LYS A 173 -5.49 -8.86 -17.78
C LYS A 173 -5.97 -8.79 -16.35
N LEU A 174 -5.70 -7.64 -15.72
CA LEU A 174 -6.16 -7.40 -14.35
C LEU A 174 -7.69 -7.58 -14.25
N GLN A 175 -8.10 -8.56 -13.48
CA GLN A 175 -9.48 -8.83 -13.10
C GLN A 175 -9.59 -8.77 -11.57
N ILE A 176 -10.60 -8.07 -11.07
CA ILE A 176 -10.88 -7.97 -9.64
C ILE A 176 -12.37 -8.10 -9.45
N ASP A 177 -12.78 -9.15 -8.76
CA ASP A 177 -14.17 -9.43 -8.43
C ASP A 177 -14.38 -9.37 -6.92
N LYS A 178 -15.38 -8.61 -6.48
CA LYS A 178 -15.81 -8.66 -5.09
C LYS A 178 -16.66 -9.90 -4.85
N ILE A 179 -16.33 -10.62 -3.80
CA ILE A 179 -17.08 -11.78 -3.36
C ILE A 179 -18.00 -11.34 -2.21
N ASP A 180 -19.29 -11.33 -2.46
CA ASP A 180 -20.31 -10.96 -1.46
C ASP A 180 -20.63 -12.20 -0.60
N ARG A 181 -19.78 -12.45 0.39
CA ARG A 181 -19.94 -13.52 1.38
C ARG A 181 -19.44 -13.06 2.73
N ASP A 182 -20.18 -13.35 3.77
CA ASP A 182 -19.75 -13.25 5.15
C ASP A 182 -19.09 -14.58 5.55
N LEU A 183 -17.80 -14.52 5.85
CA LEU A 183 -17.02 -15.69 6.29
C LEU A 183 -16.92 -15.74 7.83
N GLY A 184 -17.63 -14.86 8.54
CA GLY A 184 -17.63 -14.81 9.99
C GLY A 184 -16.34 -14.22 10.57
N LYS A 185 -15.93 -14.71 11.75
CA LYS A 185 -14.80 -14.22 12.51
C LYS A 185 -13.55 -15.05 12.26
N PHE A 186 -12.43 -14.37 12.06
CA PHE A 186 -11.11 -14.99 11.96
C PHE A 186 -10.29 -14.70 13.20
N VAL A 187 -9.47 -15.65 13.61
CA VAL A 187 -8.46 -15.49 14.65
C VAL A 187 -7.10 -15.38 13.98
N LEU A 188 -6.43 -14.26 14.19
CA LEU A 188 -5.06 -14.04 13.72
C LEU A 188 -4.10 -14.32 14.88
N GLY A 189 -3.34 -15.41 14.75
CA GLY A 189 -2.28 -15.76 15.70
C GLY A 189 -0.96 -15.08 15.35
N ASP A 190 -0.29 -14.50 16.35
CA ASP A 190 1.06 -13.96 16.18
C ASP A 190 2.09 -15.05 16.49
N SER A 191 2.82 -15.49 15.48
CA SER A 191 3.90 -16.49 15.61
C SER A 191 5.17 -15.91 16.25
N ARG A 192 5.25 -14.59 16.43
CA ARG A 192 6.45 -13.84 16.87
C ARG A 192 7.67 -14.02 15.95
N GLN A 193 7.47 -14.55 14.76
CA GLN A 193 8.48 -14.68 13.73
C GLN A 193 8.33 -13.53 12.72
N GLN A 194 9.39 -12.80 12.46
CA GLN A 194 9.38 -11.78 11.42
C GLN A 194 9.35 -12.43 10.04
N LYS A 195 8.40 -12.00 9.19
CA LYS A 195 8.32 -12.46 7.80
C LYS A 195 9.38 -11.72 6.97
N ASP A 196 10.28 -12.46 6.34
CA ASP A 196 11.16 -11.96 5.28
C ASP A 196 10.47 -12.12 3.93
N THR A 197 9.57 -11.19 3.62
CA THR A 197 8.79 -11.23 2.38
C THR A 197 9.67 -11.14 1.14
N ILE A 198 10.74 -10.33 1.17
CA ILE A 198 11.65 -10.15 0.04
C ILE A 198 12.43 -11.43 -0.24
N GLY A 199 13.03 -12.03 0.79
CA GLY A 199 13.76 -13.28 0.66
C GLY A 199 12.88 -14.45 0.18
N ILE A 200 11.65 -14.52 0.68
CA ILE A 200 10.67 -15.53 0.23
C ILE A 200 10.30 -15.31 -1.25
N CYS A 201 9.97 -14.10 -1.67
CA CYS A 201 9.64 -13.83 -3.08
C CYS A 201 10.80 -14.19 -4.02
N LEU A 202 12.04 -13.84 -3.64
CA LEU A 202 13.23 -14.17 -4.43
C LEU A 202 13.47 -15.69 -4.51
N LEU A 203 13.21 -16.43 -3.43
CA LEU A 203 13.34 -17.88 -3.41
C LEU A 203 12.37 -18.53 -4.39
N TYR A 204 11.08 -18.18 -4.33
CA TYR A 204 10.06 -18.73 -5.24
C TYR A 204 10.32 -18.39 -6.71
N THR A 205 10.86 -17.21 -7.01
CA THR A 205 11.19 -16.83 -8.39
C THR A 205 12.45 -17.53 -8.89
N SER A 206 13.42 -17.85 -8.04
CA SER A 206 14.61 -18.63 -8.41
C SER A 206 14.29 -20.09 -8.67
N ASP A 207 13.47 -20.71 -7.83
CA ASP A 207 13.05 -22.11 -8.01
C ASP A 207 12.27 -22.33 -9.31
N ALA A 208 11.39 -21.37 -9.67
CA ALA A 208 10.67 -21.44 -10.95
C ALA A 208 11.60 -21.32 -12.17
N ALA A 209 12.77 -20.67 -12.04
CA ALA A 209 13.74 -20.56 -13.11
C ALA A 209 14.56 -21.87 -13.25
N ASP A 210 14.75 -22.62 -12.18
CA ASP A 210 15.49 -23.90 -12.22
C ASP A 210 14.59 -25.03 -12.76
N ASP A 211 13.29 -25.03 -12.51
CA ASP A 211 12.32 -25.98 -13.06
C ASP A 211 12.17 -25.88 -14.59
N LEU A 212 12.53 -24.74 -15.18
CA LEU A 212 12.51 -24.57 -16.65
C LEU A 212 13.80 -25.10 -17.34
N ARG A 213 14.75 -25.66 -16.58
CA ARG A 213 16.00 -26.24 -17.09
C ARG A 213 16.01 -27.79 -17.13
N CYS A 214 14.87 -28.42 -16.87
CA CYS A 214 14.71 -29.87 -17.02
C CYS A 214 14.12 -30.23 -18.37
#